data_8fb9faf866bb23a3e301c49c994e880e
#
_entry.id   8fb9faf866bb23a3e301c49c994e880e
#
_cell.length_a   1.000
_cell.length_b   1.000
_cell.length_c   1.000
_cell.angle_alpha   90.00
_cell.angle_beta   90.00
_cell.angle_gamma   90.00
#
_symmetry.space_group_name_H-M   'P 1'
#
loop_
_entity.id
_entity.type
_entity.pdbx_description
1 polymer ?
#
loop_
_entity_poly.entity_id
_entity_poly.type
_entity_poly.pdbx_seq_one_letter_code
_entity_poly.pdbx_strand_id
1 'polypeptide(L)'
;MVLNGLDHLADAAPWLKGRRLGLITSTSGVTRMLTSGIDAIHAQFPLTALFGPEHGVRGDHDASATVETYTDPATRLPVYSLYRKDSQHMTPEMLDLVDTVIYDIQDIGARFYTYISTLLYVMRDCAAAGKELVVLDRINPLGGKVEGGLLQPGFEGFVGAYPLTTLSLIHI
;
A
#
# COMPACT_ATOMS: atom_id res chain seq x y z
N MET A 1 -18.84 -16.55 1.07
CA MET A 1 -17.36 -16.55 1.04
C MET A 1 -16.97 -15.10 0.81
N VAL A 2 -16.09 -14.54 1.61
CA VAL A 2 -15.60 -13.17 1.39
C VAL A 2 -14.35 -13.25 0.53
N LEU A 3 -14.26 -12.35 -0.47
CA LEU A 3 -13.12 -12.19 -1.35
C LEU A 3 -12.53 -10.79 -1.13
N ASN A 4 -11.21 -10.69 -1.13
CA ASN A 4 -10.52 -9.41 -1.06
C ASN A 4 -10.44 -8.76 -2.46
N GLY A 5 -10.11 -7.47 -2.52
CA GLY A 5 -9.98 -6.76 -3.79
C GLY A 5 -9.01 -7.41 -4.78
N LEU A 6 -7.93 -8.03 -4.29
CA LEU A 6 -7.00 -8.77 -5.13
C LEU A 6 -7.65 -10.00 -5.82
N ASP A 7 -8.62 -10.65 -5.18
CA ASP A 7 -9.36 -11.77 -5.77
C ASP A 7 -10.39 -11.30 -6.83
N HIS A 8 -10.68 -9.98 -6.88
CA HIS A 8 -11.55 -9.30 -7.85
C HIS A 8 -10.78 -8.43 -8.85
N LEU A 9 -9.52 -8.74 -9.10
CA LEU A 9 -8.64 -7.92 -9.94
C LEU A 9 -9.21 -7.64 -11.34
N ALA A 10 -10.02 -8.54 -11.88
CA ALA A 10 -10.70 -8.34 -13.16
C ALA A 10 -11.66 -7.14 -13.16
N ASP A 11 -12.30 -6.84 -12.03
CA ASP A 11 -13.21 -5.71 -11.90
C ASP A 11 -12.46 -4.36 -11.91
N ALA A 12 -11.18 -4.38 -11.51
CA ALA A 12 -10.30 -3.20 -11.57
C ALA A 12 -9.72 -2.95 -12.97
N ALA A 13 -9.89 -3.86 -13.93
CA ALA A 13 -9.31 -3.77 -15.27
C ALA A 13 -9.58 -2.43 -16.00
N PRO A 14 -10.74 -1.75 -15.87
CA PRO A 14 -10.98 -0.46 -16.51
C PRO A 14 -9.98 0.64 -16.10
N TRP A 15 -9.45 0.57 -14.87
CA TRP A 15 -8.48 1.54 -14.34
C TRP A 15 -7.02 1.10 -14.53
N LEU A 16 -6.78 -0.16 -14.91
CA LEU A 16 -5.44 -0.74 -14.99
C LEU A 16 -4.92 -0.95 -16.42
N LYS A 17 -5.81 -1.26 -17.37
CA LYS A 17 -5.40 -1.54 -18.76
C LYS A 17 -4.77 -0.35 -19.45
N GLY A 18 -3.59 -0.59 -20.08
CA GLY A 18 -2.90 0.42 -20.88
C GLY A 18 -2.22 1.52 -20.06
N ARG A 19 -2.14 1.37 -18.76
CA ARG A 19 -1.51 2.30 -17.82
C ARG A 19 -0.15 1.78 -17.38
N ARG A 20 0.75 2.68 -17.04
CA ARG A 20 1.97 2.35 -16.28
C ARG A 20 1.57 2.18 -14.83
N LEU A 21 1.75 0.97 -14.29
CA LEU A 21 1.23 0.59 -12.98
C LEU A 21 2.34 0.47 -11.96
N GLY A 22 2.16 1.12 -10.81
CA GLY A 22 2.98 0.92 -9.63
C GLY A 22 2.20 0.13 -8.57
N LEU A 23 2.85 -0.77 -7.86
CA LEU A 23 2.21 -1.55 -6.80
C LEU A 23 2.86 -1.27 -5.45
N ILE A 24 2.04 -0.83 -4.49
CA ILE A 24 2.41 -0.78 -3.08
C ILE A 24 1.85 -2.02 -2.42
N THR A 25 2.70 -2.85 -1.86
CA THR A 25 2.31 -4.11 -1.22
C THR A 25 3.31 -4.54 -0.15
N SER A 26 2.94 -5.55 0.62
CA SER A 26 3.77 -6.22 1.61
C SER A 26 3.58 -7.73 1.51
N THR A 27 4.20 -8.51 2.38
CA THR A 27 4.00 -9.97 2.47
C THR A 27 2.55 -10.39 2.67
N SER A 28 1.72 -9.50 3.21
CA SER A 28 0.28 -9.75 3.41
C SER A 28 -0.54 -9.63 2.13
N GLY A 29 0.03 -9.03 1.06
CA GLY A 29 -0.56 -8.89 -0.26
C GLY A 29 -0.59 -10.22 -1.01
N VAL A 30 -1.49 -11.13 -0.61
CA VAL A 30 -1.65 -12.46 -1.22
C VAL A 30 -3.10 -12.71 -1.63
N THR A 31 -3.27 -13.51 -2.67
CA THR A 31 -4.59 -14.02 -3.07
C THR A 31 -5.10 -15.02 -2.04
N ARG A 32 -6.38 -15.42 -2.14
CA ARG A 32 -6.95 -16.52 -1.33
C ARG A 32 -6.21 -17.86 -1.45
N MET A 33 -5.43 -18.05 -2.52
CA MET A 33 -4.59 -19.24 -2.75
C MET A 33 -3.14 -19.03 -2.28
N LEU A 34 -2.88 -17.96 -1.53
CA LEU A 34 -1.56 -17.58 -1.02
C LEU A 34 -0.52 -17.28 -2.12
N THR A 35 -0.98 -16.99 -3.32
CA THR A 35 -0.10 -16.48 -4.39
C THR A 35 0.23 -15.01 -4.10
N SER A 36 1.48 -14.61 -4.24
CA SER A 36 1.90 -13.22 -4.09
C SER A 36 1.09 -12.28 -5.00
N GLY A 37 0.60 -11.18 -4.44
CA GLY A 37 -0.10 -10.15 -5.19
C GLY A 37 0.76 -9.53 -6.29
N ILE A 38 2.08 -9.43 -6.06
CA ILE A 38 3.03 -8.96 -7.08
C ILE A 38 2.93 -9.86 -8.32
N ASP A 39 3.04 -11.18 -8.11
CA ASP A 39 3.06 -12.14 -9.21
C ASP A 39 1.68 -12.24 -9.89
N ALA A 40 0.60 -12.22 -9.11
CA ALA A 40 -0.77 -12.29 -9.60
C ALA A 40 -1.17 -11.07 -10.45
N ILE A 41 -0.77 -9.88 -10.01
CA ILE A 41 -1.05 -8.63 -10.75
C ILE A 41 -0.16 -8.54 -11.98
N HIS A 42 1.15 -8.79 -11.83
CA HIS A 42 2.12 -8.65 -12.93
C HIS A 42 1.82 -9.61 -14.09
N ALA A 43 1.28 -10.78 -13.81
CA ALA A 43 0.87 -11.73 -14.85
C ALA A 43 -0.30 -11.23 -15.72
N GLN A 44 -1.17 -10.36 -15.19
CA GLN A 44 -2.36 -9.86 -15.88
C GLN A 44 -2.21 -8.42 -16.37
N PHE A 45 -1.52 -7.59 -15.57
CA PHE A 45 -1.32 -6.17 -15.82
C PHE A 45 0.15 -5.85 -15.56
N PRO A 46 0.98 -5.72 -16.62
CA PRO A 46 2.42 -5.47 -16.46
C PRO A 46 2.70 -4.26 -15.57
N LEU A 47 3.35 -4.52 -14.43
CA LEU A 47 3.79 -3.47 -13.50
C LEU A 47 5.05 -2.79 -14.04
N THR A 48 5.26 -1.52 -13.69
CA THR A 48 6.47 -0.75 -14.02
C THR A 48 7.38 -0.55 -12.82
N ALA A 49 6.81 -0.54 -11.61
CA ALA A 49 7.56 -0.36 -10.37
C ALA A 49 6.83 -1.01 -9.18
N LEU A 50 7.60 -1.34 -8.16
CA LEU A 50 7.11 -1.76 -6.85
C LEU A 50 7.51 -0.70 -5.80
N PHE A 51 6.65 -0.49 -4.81
CA PHE A 51 6.89 0.44 -3.72
C PHE A 51 6.73 -0.29 -2.38
N GLY A 52 7.82 -0.37 -1.63
CA GLY A 52 7.86 -1.07 -0.35
C GLY A 52 7.51 -0.14 0.80
N PRO A 53 6.49 -0.45 1.60
CA PRO A 53 6.30 0.18 2.90
C PRO A 53 7.37 -0.31 3.89
N GLU A 54 7.18 -0.04 5.18
CA GLU A 54 7.99 -0.66 6.23
C GLU A 54 8.01 -2.20 6.04
N HIS A 55 9.16 -2.84 6.21
CA HIS A 55 9.45 -4.26 5.95
C HIS A 55 9.58 -4.70 4.48
N GLY A 56 9.45 -3.80 3.52
CA GLY A 56 9.62 -4.12 2.09
C GLY A 56 8.44 -4.85 1.46
N VAL A 57 8.55 -5.16 0.18
CA VAL A 57 7.44 -5.76 -0.60
C VAL A 57 7.31 -7.27 -0.44
N ARG A 58 8.41 -7.98 -0.10
CA ARG A 58 8.41 -9.43 0.12
C ARG A 58 8.78 -9.84 1.55
N GLY A 59 8.94 -8.86 2.48
CA GLY A 59 9.27 -9.12 3.89
C GLY A 59 10.71 -9.58 4.10
N ASP A 60 11.58 -9.22 3.20
CA ASP A 60 12.99 -9.56 3.18
C ASP A 60 13.88 -8.52 3.92
N HIS A 61 13.26 -7.55 4.57
CA HIS A 61 13.94 -6.51 5.32
C HIS A 61 13.46 -6.44 6.78
N ASP A 62 14.40 -6.22 7.68
CA ASP A 62 14.11 -6.04 9.11
C ASP A 62 13.34 -4.76 9.39
N ALA A 63 12.61 -4.73 10.50
CA ALA A 63 11.92 -3.54 11.01
C ALA A 63 12.92 -2.38 11.15
N SER A 64 12.51 -1.18 10.76
CA SER A 64 13.33 0.04 10.80
C SER A 64 14.58 0.07 9.90
N ALA A 65 14.85 -0.95 9.10
CA ALA A 65 15.93 -0.90 8.13
C ALA A 65 15.59 0.12 7.02
N THR A 66 16.51 1.05 6.76
CA THR A 66 16.40 1.93 5.58
C THR A 66 16.67 1.08 4.35
N VAL A 67 15.64 0.84 3.56
CA VAL A 67 15.75 0.03 2.35
C VAL A 67 16.15 0.94 1.19
N GLU A 68 17.29 0.67 0.58
CA GLU A 68 17.69 1.32 -0.68
C GLU A 68 16.86 0.77 -1.84
N THR A 69 16.84 1.49 -2.96
CA THR A 69 16.25 0.99 -4.20
C THR A 69 16.96 -0.27 -4.66
N TYR A 70 16.21 -1.33 -4.94
CA TYR A 70 16.75 -2.60 -5.46
C TYR A 70 15.88 -3.15 -6.60
N THR A 71 16.27 -4.27 -7.15
CA THR A 71 15.49 -4.97 -8.20
C THR A 71 14.88 -6.24 -7.61
N ASP A 72 13.56 -6.39 -7.72
CA ASP A 72 12.89 -7.63 -7.34
C ASP A 72 13.41 -8.81 -8.17
N PRO A 73 13.95 -9.87 -7.54
CA PRO A 73 14.60 -10.94 -8.29
C PRO A 73 13.64 -11.77 -9.17
N ALA A 74 12.36 -11.84 -8.79
CA ALA A 74 11.37 -12.63 -9.50
C ALA A 74 10.81 -11.89 -10.73
N THR A 75 10.42 -10.63 -10.58
CA THR A 75 9.80 -9.85 -11.67
C THR A 75 10.79 -8.96 -12.42
N ARG A 76 11.99 -8.75 -11.88
CA ARG A 76 13.01 -7.81 -12.39
C ARG A 76 12.57 -6.35 -12.36
N LEU A 77 11.52 -6.02 -11.62
CA LEU A 77 11.04 -4.66 -11.45
C LEU A 77 11.88 -3.89 -10.42
N PRO A 78 12.03 -2.57 -10.60
CA PRO A 78 12.63 -1.73 -9.57
C PRO A 78 11.71 -1.64 -8.36
N VAL A 79 12.28 -1.72 -7.16
CA VAL A 79 11.62 -1.57 -5.88
C VAL A 79 12.13 -0.31 -5.20
N TYR A 80 11.24 0.61 -4.90
CA TYR A 80 11.52 1.85 -4.19
C TYR A 80 10.97 1.78 -2.78
N SER A 81 11.72 2.25 -1.79
CA SER A 81 11.25 2.32 -0.41
C SER A 81 10.39 3.57 -0.18
N LEU A 82 9.21 3.37 0.38
CA LEU A 82 8.39 4.43 0.98
C LEU A 82 8.75 4.67 2.45
N TYR A 83 9.58 3.82 3.03
CA TYR A 83 10.07 3.96 4.41
C TYR A 83 11.51 4.43 4.40
N ARG A 84 11.69 5.75 4.29
CA ARG A 84 12.99 6.41 4.27
C ARG A 84 13.19 7.21 5.55
N LYS A 85 14.44 7.47 5.89
CA LYS A 85 14.83 8.18 7.12
C LYS A 85 14.10 9.52 7.29
N ASP A 86 13.93 10.24 6.20
CA ASP A 86 13.46 11.63 6.23
C ASP A 86 12.05 11.81 5.65
N SER A 87 11.44 10.76 5.10
CA SER A 87 10.12 10.85 4.45
C SER A 87 9.48 9.50 4.19
N GLN A 88 8.17 9.45 4.33
CA GLN A 88 7.30 8.34 3.93
C GLN A 88 6.43 8.65 2.71
N HIS A 89 6.70 9.77 2.04
CA HIS A 89 5.99 10.22 0.85
C HIS A 89 6.58 9.63 -0.44
N MET A 90 5.79 9.49 -1.48
CA MET A 90 6.30 9.22 -2.83
C MET A 90 7.07 10.44 -3.33
N THR A 91 8.19 10.22 -3.99
CA THR A 91 8.93 11.32 -4.62
C THR A 91 8.38 11.62 -6.02
N PRO A 92 8.63 12.81 -6.59
CA PRO A 92 8.27 13.11 -7.97
C PRO A 92 8.78 12.06 -8.96
N GLU A 93 10.01 11.58 -8.77
CA GLU A 93 10.62 10.55 -9.63
C GLU A 93 9.87 9.22 -9.57
N MET A 94 9.36 8.82 -8.38
CA MET A 94 8.52 7.62 -8.22
C MET A 94 7.18 7.80 -8.94
N LEU A 95 6.56 8.98 -8.80
CA LEU A 95 5.28 9.30 -9.43
C LEU A 95 5.38 9.42 -10.96
N ASP A 96 6.53 9.82 -11.50
CA ASP A 96 6.77 9.89 -12.94
C ASP A 96 6.86 8.51 -13.61
N LEU A 97 7.12 7.45 -12.83
CA LEU A 97 7.18 6.08 -13.35
C LEU A 97 5.79 5.49 -13.64
N VAL A 98 4.73 6.08 -13.08
CA VAL A 98 3.40 5.46 -13.04
C VAL A 98 2.31 6.43 -13.48
N ASP A 99 1.20 5.89 -13.97
CA ASP A 99 -0.04 6.62 -14.22
C ASP A 99 -1.07 6.29 -13.15
N THR A 100 -1.05 5.03 -12.67
CA THR A 100 -1.93 4.52 -11.61
C THR A 100 -1.10 3.79 -10.57
N VAL A 101 -1.35 4.09 -9.31
CA VAL A 101 -0.80 3.36 -8.15
C VAL A 101 -1.85 2.37 -7.67
N ILE A 102 -1.45 1.12 -7.46
CA ILE A 102 -2.26 0.08 -6.83
C ILE A 102 -1.79 -0.07 -5.39
N TYR A 103 -2.72 -0.08 -4.43
CA TYR A 103 -2.43 -0.34 -3.02
C TYR A 103 -3.08 -1.66 -2.60
N ASP A 104 -2.28 -2.64 -2.16
CA ASP A 104 -2.71 -3.97 -1.73
C ASP A 104 -1.96 -4.41 -0.49
N ILE A 105 -2.43 -3.98 0.68
CA ILE A 105 -1.86 -4.35 1.98
C ILE A 105 -2.99 -4.71 2.94
N GLN A 106 -2.82 -5.79 3.72
CA GLN A 106 -3.73 -6.14 4.79
C GLN A 106 -3.50 -5.21 5.98
N ASP A 107 -4.51 -4.41 6.33
CA ASP A 107 -4.55 -3.67 7.59
C ASP A 107 -5.09 -4.55 8.72
N ILE A 108 -4.81 -4.19 9.98
CA ILE A 108 -5.29 -4.89 11.16
C ILE A 108 -6.32 -4.09 11.97
N GLY A 109 -6.73 -2.93 11.45
CA GLY A 109 -7.73 -2.08 12.10
C GLY A 109 -7.20 -1.28 13.30
N ALA A 110 -5.89 -1.10 13.43
CA ALA A 110 -5.28 -0.35 14.52
C ALA A 110 -4.48 0.84 13.97
N ARG A 111 -4.76 2.06 14.48
CA ARG A 111 -4.13 3.31 14.04
C ARG A 111 -2.60 3.27 14.08
N PHE A 112 -2.01 2.62 15.07
CA PHE A 112 -0.55 2.51 15.22
C PHE A 112 0.09 1.51 14.26
N TYR A 113 -0.70 0.74 13.52
CA TYR A 113 -0.20 -0.11 12.44
C TYR A 113 0.01 0.75 11.20
N THR A 114 1.26 1.05 10.89
CA THR A 114 1.68 2.20 10.04
C THR A 114 1.20 2.19 8.60
N TYR A 115 0.66 1.08 8.12
CA TYR A 115 0.20 0.97 6.73
C TYR A 115 -0.95 1.91 6.39
N ILE A 116 -1.85 2.21 7.34
CA ILE A 116 -2.88 3.23 7.11
C ILE A 116 -2.26 4.63 6.91
N SER A 117 -1.19 4.95 7.63
CA SER A 117 -0.45 6.20 7.43
C SER A 117 0.21 6.23 6.05
N THR A 118 0.81 5.11 5.63
CA THR A 118 1.36 4.97 4.27
C THR A 118 0.30 5.23 3.21
N LEU A 119 -0.89 4.61 3.34
CA LEU A 119 -1.99 4.84 2.41
C LEU A 119 -2.39 6.32 2.33
N LEU A 120 -2.54 6.99 3.47
CA LEU A 120 -2.91 8.41 3.54
C LEU A 120 -1.87 9.32 2.87
N TYR A 121 -0.58 9.06 3.06
CA TYR A 121 0.47 9.81 2.38
C TYR A 121 0.41 9.59 0.88
N VAL A 122 0.28 8.35 0.43
CA VAL A 122 0.16 8.01 -1.00
C VAL A 122 -1.08 8.64 -1.63
N MET A 123 -2.23 8.65 -0.94
CA MET A 123 -3.43 9.35 -1.42
C MET A 123 -3.17 10.83 -1.68
N ARG A 124 -2.49 11.50 -0.76
CA ARG A 124 -2.13 12.93 -0.89
C ARG A 124 -1.15 13.16 -2.04
N ASP A 125 -0.14 12.31 -2.15
CA ASP A 125 0.91 12.43 -3.18
C ASP A 125 0.31 12.19 -4.58
N CYS A 126 -0.51 11.14 -4.74
CA CYS A 126 -1.22 10.86 -5.98
C CYS A 126 -2.17 12.01 -6.36
N ALA A 127 -2.96 12.54 -5.42
CA ALA A 127 -3.86 13.65 -5.67
C ALA A 127 -3.10 14.92 -6.10
N ALA A 128 -1.99 15.24 -5.43
CA ALA A 128 -1.16 16.39 -5.77
C ALA A 128 -0.50 16.27 -7.16
N ALA A 129 -0.17 15.04 -7.58
CA ALA A 129 0.46 14.76 -8.87
C ALA A 129 -0.54 14.42 -10.00
N GLY A 130 -1.84 14.41 -9.72
CA GLY A 130 -2.88 14.04 -10.69
C GLY A 130 -2.79 12.57 -11.13
N LYS A 131 -2.32 11.68 -10.25
CA LYS A 131 -2.23 10.23 -10.49
C LYS A 131 -3.45 9.51 -9.93
N GLU A 132 -3.86 8.43 -10.56
CA GLU A 132 -4.91 7.56 -10.03
C GLU A 132 -4.36 6.66 -8.91
N LEU A 133 -5.22 6.39 -7.91
CA LEU A 133 -4.98 5.39 -6.89
C LEU A 133 -6.11 4.38 -6.87
N VAL A 134 -5.77 3.10 -6.97
CA VAL A 134 -6.69 1.96 -6.85
C VAL A 134 -6.35 1.20 -5.58
N VAL A 135 -7.30 1.14 -4.65
CA VAL A 135 -7.15 0.34 -3.42
C VAL A 135 -7.83 -1.00 -3.62
N LEU A 136 -7.05 -2.09 -3.51
CA LEU A 136 -7.57 -3.44 -3.48
C LEU A 136 -7.94 -3.76 -2.02
N ASP A 137 -9.19 -3.45 -1.67
CA ASP A 137 -9.68 -3.52 -0.29
C ASP A 137 -9.57 -4.92 0.31
N ARG A 138 -9.28 -4.96 1.61
CA ARG A 138 -9.14 -6.19 2.40
C ARG A 138 -9.98 -6.10 3.68
N ILE A 139 -10.48 -7.24 4.12
CA ILE A 139 -11.30 -7.31 5.33
C ILE A 139 -10.52 -6.81 6.54
N ASN A 140 -11.14 -5.89 7.29
CA ASN A 140 -10.64 -5.54 8.61
C ASN A 140 -10.91 -6.71 9.59
N PRO A 141 -9.88 -7.33 10.18
CA PRO A 141 -10.05 -8.46 11.09
C PRO A 141 -10.77 -8.11 12.40
N LEU A 142 -10.79 -6.82 12.79
CA LEU A 142 -11.54 -6.33 13.93
C LEU A 142 -13.02 -6.07 13.62
N GLY A 143 -13.43 -6.23 12.36
CA GLY A 143 -14.79 -5.93 11.91
C GLY A 143 -15.14 -4.45 12.02
N GLY A 144 -16.40 -4.15 12.28
CA GLY A 144 -16.93 -2.78 12.35
C GLY A 144 -16.84 -2.09 13.71
N LYS A 145 -16.05 -2.61 14.65
CA LYS A 145 -15.98 -2.05 16.01
C LYS A 145 -15.01 -0.86 16.04
N VAL A 146 -15.50 0.25 16.63
CA VAL A 146 -14.74 1.49 16.80
C VAL A 146 -14.47 1.70 18.29
N GLU A 147 -13.21 1.78 18.70
CA GLU A 147 -12.82 1.96 20.10
C GLU A 147 -11.60 2.87 20.26
N GLY A 148 -11.50 3.48 21.43
CA GLY A 148 -10.38 4.32 21.84
C GLY A 148 -10.54 5.79 21.44
N GLY A 149 -9.61 6.60 21.91
CA GLY A 149 -9.61 8.04 21.69
C GLY A 149 -9.14 8.44 20.30
N LEU A 150 -9.64 9.57 19.82
CA LEU A 150 -9.08 10.23 18.63
C LEU A 150 -7.65 10.69 18.90
N LEU A 151 -6.84 10.70 17.86
CA LEU A 151 -5.53 11.36 17.90
C LEU A 151 -5.74 12.84 18.20
N GLN A 152 -5.04 13.33 19.22
CA GLN A 152 -5.10 14.74 19.59
C GLN A 152 -4.20 15.58 18.68
N PRO A 153 -4.57 16.84 18.39
CA PRO A 153 -3.71 17.76 17.66
C PRO A 153 -2.32 17.88 18.32
N GLY A 154 -1.27 17.88 17.50
CA GLY A 154 0.12 17.93 17.96
C GLY A 154 0.76 16.58 18.24
N PHE A 155 0.02 15.48 18.08
CA PHE A 155 0.52 14.11 18.18
C PHE A 155 0.54 13.39 16.81
N GLU A 156 0.41 14.15 15.73
CA GLU A 156 0.46 13.60 14.38
C GLU A 156 1.87 13.09 14.07
N GLY A 157 1.93 11.96 13.38
CA GLY A 157 3.18 11.31 12.98
C GLY A 157 2.91 10.03 12.22
N PHE A 158 3.96 9.26 11.96
CA PHE A 158 3.83 8.03 11.17
C PHE A 158 2.94 6.97 11.83
N VAL A 159 2.86 6.91 13.15
CA VAL A 159 1.94 6.02 13.90
C VAL A 159 0.55 6.62 14.10
N GLY A 160 0.26 7.73 13.46
CA GLY A 160 -1.01 8.44 13.54
C GLY A 160 -1.00 9.66 12.62
N ALA A 161 -1.06 9.43 11.32
CA ALA A 161 -0.99 10.50 10.32
C ALA A 161 -2.29 11.32 10.20
N TYR A 162 -3.39 10.87 10.85
CA TYR A 162 -4.69 11.51 10.80
C TYR A 162 -5.46 11.28 12.13
N PRO A 163 -6.43 12.16 12.49
CA PRO A 163 -7.26 12.01 13.69
C PRO A 163 -8.23 10.82 13.62
N LEU A 164 -7.68 9.62 13.63
CA LEU A 164 -8.42 8.36 13.71
C LEU A 164 -8.52 7.90 15.16
N THR A 165 -9.52 7.07 15.45
CA THR A 165 -9.61 6.34 16.73
C THR A 165 -8.50 5.30 16.84
N THR A 166 -8.22 4.82 18.04
CA THR A 166 -7.13 3.85 18.26
C THR A 166 -7.40 2.53 17.55
N LEU A 167 -8.66 2.04 17.65
CA LEU A 167 -9.16 0.87 16.93
C LEU A 167 -10.34 1.31 16.07
N SER A 168 -10.25 1.18 14.85
CA SER A 168 -11.28 1.32 13.82
C SER A 168 -10.66 1.78 12.51
N LEU A 169 -10.68 0.95 11.56
CA LEU A 169 -10.45 1.29 10.17
C LEU A 169 -11.49 0.50 9.40
N ILE A 170 -12.75 0.96 9.52
CA ILE A 170 -13.88 0.17 9.04
C ILE A 170 -13.92 0.17 7.54
N HIS A 171 -13.69 1.31 6.96
CA HIS A 171 -13.60 1.51 5.51
C HIS A 171 -12.76 2.75 5.22
N ILE A 172 -11.91 2.64 4.27
CA ILE A 172 -11.25 3.76 3.63
C ILE A 172 -11.92 3.96 2.27
#